data_bd7cd7bfc3cc154298c05b6d02ca288d
#
_entry.id   bd7cd7bfc3cc154298c05b6d02ca288d
#
_cell.length_a   1.000
_cell.length_b   1.000
_cell.length_c   1.000
_cell.angle_alpha   90.00
_cell.angle_beta   90.00
_cell.angle_gamma   90.00
#
_symmetry.space_group_name_H-M   'P 1'
#
loop_
_entity.id
_entity.type
_entity.pdbx_description
1 polymer ?
#
loop_
_entity_poly.entity_id
_entity_poly.type
_entity_poly.pdbx_seq_one_letter_code
_entity_poly.pdbx_strand_id
1 'polypeptide(L)'
;WNNHLNDWTIIYTAQFPMTQEQAVAAGADPSVEWDAAPDGIVEVDRNGNVVWEWWSLDHVIQDKNPEWPNYGVLAEHPERFDMNWGFGLRGDFIHQNALDYNQTLDQIVLNNDRMGELYVIDHGGTFVVGDFEASKAAAAGTGGDIIFRWGNPGLYDSGEAPSYNADGNIASEGDQMLFHHHDTQWIKEGLPGAGNFLIFNNGSRNAGAYRSELIEVNPYDGAYPNAPYLPEMEAGGPAEQVVWLFASRQPNSFFSRNISGVQRLANGNTLGIAGRQGHVFQVTADGDVVWEYIVPVMAS
;
A
#
# COMPACT_ATOMS: atom_id res chain seq x y z
N TRP A 1 -3.55 -20.10 2.64
CA TRP A 1 -3.16 -21.14 3.59
C TRP A 1 -2.47 -20.51 4.79
N ASN A 2 -3.01 -20.69 5.99
CA ASN A 2 -2.41 -20.21 7.22
C ASN A 2 -1.46 -21.28 7.79
N ASN A 3 -0.19 -20.96 7.91
CA ASN A 3 0.85 -21.89 8.39
C ASN A 3 0.66 -22.26 9.87
N HIS A 4 0.13 -21.36 10.69
CA HIS A 4 -0.06 -21.56 12.12
C HIS A 4 -1.19 -22.51 12.43
N LEU A 5 -2.27 -22.46 11.63
CA LEU A 5 -3.44 -23.33 11.77
C LEU A 5 -3.32 -24.62 10.97
N ASN A 6 -2.36 -24.69 10.03
CA ASN A 6 -2.24 -25.75 9.04
C ASN A 6 -3.58 -25.99 8.29
N ASP A 7 -4.28 -24.90 7.96
CA ASP A 7 -5.61 -24.90 7.34
C ASP A 7 -5.83 -23.66 6.47
N TRP A 8 -6.97 -23.61 5.76
CA TRP A 8 -7.41 -22.48 4.96
C TRP A 8 -8.10 -21.44 5.84
N THR A 9 -7.71 -20.18 5.63
CA THR A 9 -8.33 -18.99 6.21
C THR A 9 -8.64 -17.99 5.10
N ILE A 10 -9.40 -16.95 5.43
CA ILE A 10 -9.67 -15.82 4.54
C ILE A 10 -9.17 -14.57 5.26
N ILE A 11 -8.25 -13.84 4.61
CA ILE A 11 -7.80 -12.53 5.04
C ILE A 11 -8.48 -11.48 4.16
N TYR A 12 -9.05 -10.45 4.75
CA TYR A 12 -9.72 -9.37 4.02
C TYR A 12 -9.55 -8.01 4.71
N THR A 13 -9.62 -6.94 3.93
CA THR A 13 -9.65 -5.57 4.44
C THR A 13 -11.00 -5.26 5.06
N ALA A 14 -10.99 -4.54 6.17
CA ALA A 14 -12.18 -4.12 6.90
C ALA A 14 -12.08 -2.66 7.31
N GLN A 15 -13.22 -2.02 7.50
CA GLN A 15 -13.31 -0.66 8.03
C GLN A 15 -14.35 -0.61 9.13
N PHE A 16 -14.15 0.25 10.13
CA PHE A 16 -15.19 0.55 11.11
C PHE A 16 -15.31 2.06 11.33
N PRO A 17 -16.52 2.58 11.55
CA PRO A 17 -16.71 4.00 11.82
C PRO A 17 -15.97 4.41 13.10
N MET A 18 -15.23 5.51 13.02
CA MET A 18 -14.54 6.12 14.15
C MET A 18 -15.24 7.41 14.57
N THR A 19 -15.45 7.57 15.88
CA THR A 19 -16.00 8.81 16.41
C THR A 19 -14.91 9.88 16.52
N GLN A 20 -15.32 11.16 16.56
CA GLN A 20 -14.42 12.27 16.84
C GLN A 20 -13.60 12.05 18.13
N GLU A 21 -14.23 11.51 19.17
CA GLU A 21 -13.58 11.25 20.45
C GLU A 21 -12.49 10.19 20.33
N GLN A 22 -12.74 9.12 19.57
CA GLN A 22 -11.74 8.07 19.29
C GLN A 22 -10.57 8.62 18.45
N ALA A 23 -10.86 9.46 17.44
CA ALA A 23 -9.82 10.09 16.64
C ALA A 23 -8.89 10.98 17.48
N VAL A 24 -9.47 11.83 18.34
CA VAL A 24 -8.70 12.70 19.26
C VAL A 24 -7.89 11.85 20.25
N ALA A 25 -8.45 10.76 20.75
CA ALA A 25 -7.73 9.83 21.62
C ALA A 25 -6.56 9.14 20.91
N ALA A 26 -6.60 9.03 19.58
CA ALA A 26 -5.49 8.54 18.74
C ALA A 26 -4.51 9.64 18.29
N GLY A 27 -4.71 10.90 18.69
CA GLY A 27 -3.82 12.03 18.38
C GLY A 27 -4.24 12.89 17.20
N ALA A 28 -5.48 12.73 16.71
CA ALA A 28 -6.02 13.60 15.69
C ALA A 28 -6.18 15.04 16.18
N ASP A 29 -6.06 16.00 15.27
CA ASP A 29 -6.32 17.41 15.53
C ASP A 29 -7.79 17.62 15.94
N PRO A 30 -8.10 18.06 17.17
CA PRO A 30 -9.47 18.21 17.65
C PRO A 30 -10.25 19.32 16.93
N SER A 31 -9.57 20.21 16.19
CA SER A 31 -10.21 21.26 15.39
C SER A 31 -10.72 20.76 14.04
N VAL A 32 -10.31 19.55 13.63
CA VAL A 32 -10.75 18.90 12.40
C VAL A 32 -11.92 17.97 12.72
N GLU A 33 -13.01 18.09 11.99
CA GLU A 33 -14.13 17.15 12.07
C GLU A 33 -13.72 15.83 11.40
N TRP A 34 -13.64 14.76 12.20
CA TRP A 34 -13.30 13.43 11.76
C TRP A 34 -14.57 12.63 11.47
N ASP A 35 -14.73 12.26 10.22
CA ASP A 35 -15.76 11.36 9.72
C ASP A 35 -15.07 10.22 8.98
N ALA A 36 -14.02 9.65 9.59
CA ALA A 36 -13.21 8.64 8.96
C ALA A 36 -13.52 7.25 9.51
N ALA A 37 -13.40 6.25 8.64
CA ALA A 37 -13.39 4.85 9.00
C ALA A 37 -11.95 4.33 8.86
N PRO A 38 -11.25 4.05 9.97
CA PRO A 38 -9.93 3.43 9.89
C PRO A 38 -10.00 2.09 9.21
N ASP A 39 -8.98 1.81 8.42
CA ASP A 39 -8.81 0.54 7.75
C ASP A 39 -8.11 -0.45 8.67
N GLY A 40 -8.47 -1.72 8.52
CA GLY A 40 -7.86 -2.83 9.19
C GLY A 40 -7.93 -4.09 8.36
N ILE A 41 -7.44 -5.17 8.93
CA ILE A 41 -7.44 -6.50 8.33
C ILE A 41 -8.04 -7.46 9.33
N VAL A 42 -8.85 -8.38 8.83
CA VAL A 42 -9.44 -9.46 9.63
C VAL A 42 -9.16 -10.78 8.94
N GLU A 43 -8.71 -11.76 9.72
CA GLU A 43 -8.57 -13.14 9.28
C GLU A 43 -9.59 -14.02 9.96
N VAL A 44 -10.27 -14.84 9.16
CA VAL A 44 -11.27 -15.78 9.66
C VAL A 44 -10.92 -17.21 9.26
N ASP A 45 -11.19 -18.16 10.16
CA ASP A 45 -11.09 -19.58 9.87
C ASP A 45 -12.26 -20.05 8.97
N ARG A 46 -12.24 -21.33 8.55
CA ARG A 46 -13.30 -21.94 7.73
C ARG A 46 -14.68 -22.00 8.40
N ASN A 47 -14.76 -21.80 9.71
CA ASN A 47 -16.01 -21.77 10.47
C ASN A 47 -16.55 -20.35 10.64
N GLY A 48 -15.79 -19.35 10.17
CA GLY A 48 -16.13 -17.93 10.31
C GLY A 48 -15.72 -17.32 11.65
N ASN A 49 -14.88 -17.99 12.45
CA ASN A 49 -14.33 -17.39 13.66
C ASN A 49 -13.18 -16.46 13.29
N VAL A 50 -13.14 -15.28 13.88
CA VAL A 50 -11.98 -14.38 13.77
C VAL A 50 -10.81 -15.02 14.54
N VAL A 51 -9.66 -15.15 13.86
CA VAL A 51 -8.46 -15.76 14.41
C VAL A 51 -7.30 -14.78 14.54
N TRP A 52 -7.36 -13.67 13.77
CA TRP A 52 -6.41 -12.58 13.82
C TRP A 52 -7.03 -11.29 13.28
N GLU A 53 -6.62 -10.15 13.81
CA GLU A 53 -6.97 -8.83 13.29
C GLU A 53 -5.87 -7.81 13.56
N TRP A 54 -5.78 -6.82 12.67
CA TRP A 54 -4.86 -5.69 12.76
C TRP A 54 -5.60 -4.40 12.37
N TRP A 55 -5.32 -3.30 13.07
CA TRP A 55 -5.97 -2.02 12.82
C TRP A 55 -4.96 -0.88 12.70
N SER A 56 -5.05 -0.09 11.62
CA SER A 56 -4.14 1.03 11.37
C SER A 56 -4.12 2.09 12.48
N LEU A 57 -5.24 2.23 13.20
CA LEU A 57 -5.36 3.20 14.30
C LEU A 57 -4.46 2.87 15.51
N ASP A 58 -4.06 1.62 15.68
CA ASP A 58 -3.15 1.20 16.75
C ASP A 58 -1.68 1.61 16.45
N HIS A 59 -1.39 1.99 15.19
CA HIS A 59 -0.04 2.26 14.67
C HIS A 59 0.11 3.70 14.16
N VAL A 60 -0.46 4.67 14.90
CA VAL A 60 -0.41 6.09 14.51
C VAL A 60 0.55 6.89 15.39
N ILE A 61 1.05 7.99 14.83
CA ILE A 61 1.88 9.00 15.47
C ILE A 61 1.41 10.40 15.02
N GLN A 62 1.77 11.44 15.72
CA GLN A 62 1.58 12.82 15.29
C GLN A 62 2.69 13.73 15.85
N ASP A 63 3.05 14.76 15.12
CA ASP A 63 4.07 15.74 15.50
C ASP A 63 3.51 17.16 15.75
N LYS A 64 2.20 17.34 15.59
CA LYS A 64 1.54 18.66 15.67
C LYS A 64 1.52 19.29 17.04
N ASN A 65 1.25 18.48 18.09
CA ASN A 65 1.11 19.02 19.43
C ASN A 65 1.60 18.03 20.49
N PRO A 66 2.62 18.42 21.30
CA PRO A 66 3.18 17.53 22.33
C PRO A 66 2.21 17.20 23.48
N GLU A 67 1.09 17.92 23.59
CA GLU A 67 0.07 17.64 24.60
C GLU A 67 -0.98 16.61 24.13
N TRP A 68 -0.98 16.27 22.82
CA TRP A 68 -1.90 15.26 22.27
C TRP A 68 -1.31 13.86 22.36
N PRO A 69 -2.19 12.83 22.42
CA PRO A 69 -1.73 11.43 22.39
C PRO A 69 -0.87 11.12 21.17
N ASN A 70 -0.02 10.09 21.30
CA ASN A 70 0.87 9.61 20.24
C ASN A 70 1.81 10.68 19.65
N TYR A 71 2.20 11.69 20.45
CA TYR A 71 3.18 12.68 20.03
C TYR A 71 4.57 12.06 19.87
N GLY A 72 5.23 12.36 18.76
CA GLY A 72 6.59 11.95 18.47
C GLY A 72 7.18 12.66 17.24
N VAL A 73 8.43 12.36 16.93
CA VAL A 73 9.12 12.87 15.74
C VAL A 73 8.91 11.88 14.60
N LEU A 74 8.24 12.29 13.52
CA LEU A 74 7.88 11.39 12.41
C LEU A 74 9.10 10.67 11.83
N ALA A 75 10.21 11.37 11.61
CA ALA A 75 11.45 10.79 11.07
C ALA A 75 12.10 9.73 11.98
N GLU A 76 11.78 9.71 13.27
CA GLU A 76 12.27 8.70 14.23
C GLU A 76 11.35 7.48 14.32
N HIS A 77 10.16 7.55 13.70
CA HIS A 77 9.11 6.54 13.77
C HIS A 77 8.52 6.21 12.39
N PRO A 78 9.34 5.80 11.42
CA PRO A 78 8.85 5.42 10.09
C PRO A 78 7.94 4.19 10.11
N GLU A 79 7.90 3.46 11.23
CA GLU A 79 7.03 2.30 11.45
C GLU A 79 5.58 2.67 11.75
N ARG A 80 5.23 3.99 11.78
CA ARG A 80 3.89 4.47 12.15
C ARG A 80 3.31 5.42 11.09
N PHE A 81 1.98 5.51 11.04
CA PHE A 81 1.26 6.45 10.19
C PHE A 81 1.13 7.82 10.86
N ASP A 82 1.41 8.90 10.12
CA ASP A 82 1.04 10.24 10.59
C ASP A 82 -0.48 10.39 10.63
N MET A 83 -1.02 10.51 11.84
CA MET A 83 -2.45 10.66 12.09
C MET A 83 -3.02 11.93 11.47
N ASN A 84 -2.19 12.92 11.21
CA ASN A 84 -2.60 14.22 10.73
C ASN A 84 -2.11 14.55 9.31
N TRP A 85 -1.62 13.54 8.59
CA TRP A 85 -1.21 13.73 7.19
C TRP A 85 -2.37 14.18 6.32
N GLY A 86 -2.10 15.18 5.48
CA GLY A 86 -3.03 15.63 4.45
C GLY A 86 -4.14 16.57 4.94
N PHE A 87 -5.09 16.81 4.07
CA PHE A 87 -6.19 17.77 4.26
C PHE A 87 -7.38 17.12 4.98
N GLY A 88 -7.24 16.78 6.25
CA GLY A 88 -8.34 16.24 7.05
C GLY A 88 -9.01 15.07 6.35
N LEU A 89 -8.56 13.89 6.61
CA LEU A 89 -9.02 12.64 6.01
C LEU A 89 -10.48 12.40 6.39
N ARG A 90 -11.38 12.92 5.57
CA ARG A 90 -12.81 12.74 5.75
C ARG A 90 -13.24 11.43 5.11
N GLY A 91 -13.84 10.57 5.90
CA GLY A 91 -14.53 9.37 5.45
C GLY A 91 -13.69 8.12 5.23
N ASP A 92 -12.40 8.25 4.87
CA ASP A 92 -11.59 7.13 4.41
C ASP A 92 -10.10 7.40 4.72
N PHE A 93 -9.59 6.79 5.78
CA PHE A 93 -8.29 7.17 6.37
C PHE A 93 -7.12 6.75 5.48
N ILE A 94 -7.03 5.48 5.11
CA ILE A 94 -5.91 4.92 4.33
C ILE A 94 -6.37 4.53 2.91
N HIS A 95 -7.60 4.04 2.77
CA HIS A 95 -8.13 3.47 1.54
C HIS A 95 -7.33 2.26 1.07
N GLN A 96 -7.36 1.20 1.88
CA GLN A 96 -6.70 -0.08 1.57
C GLN A 96 -7.42 -0.79 0.43
N ASN A 97 -7.01 -0.55 -0.81
CA ASN A 97 -7.64 -1.11 -2.01
C ASN A 97 -6.93 -2.37 -2.55
N ALA A 98 -5.84 -2.81 -1.94
CA ALA A 98 -5.15 -4.05 -2.25
C ALA A 98 -4.53 -4.67 -1.00
N LEU A 99 -4.52 -6.01 -1.00
CA LEU A 99 -3.89 -6.86 0.01
C LEU A 99 -3.31 -8.09 -0.67
N ASP A 100 -2.06 -8.44 -0.34
CA ASP A 100 -1.49 -9.75 -0.70
C ASP A 100 -0.75 -10.34 0.51
N TYR A 101 -0.82 -11.67 0.64
CA TYR A 101 -0.18 -12.43 1.69
C TYR A 101 0.97 -13.25 1.14
N ASN A 102 2.15 -13.08 1.74
CA ASN A 102 3.33 -13.87 1.44
C ASN A 102 3.48 -15.00 2.45
N GLN A 103 3.15 -16.22 2.04
CA GLN A 103 3.20 -17.40 2.90
C GLN A 103 4.61 -17.76 3.36
N THR A 104 5.64 -17.49 2.56
CA THR A 104 7.05 -17.81 2.89
C THR A 104 7.59 -16.90 3.96
N LEU A 105 7.25 -15.61 3.89
CA LEU A 105 7.66 -14.60 4.87
C LEU A 105 6.68 -14.51 6.05
N ASP A 106 5.46 -15.00 5.89
CA ASP A 106 4.32 -14.83 6.80
C ASP A 106 4.01 -13.35 7.07
N GLN A 107 3.93 -12.57 5.97
CA GLN A 107 3.77 -11.14 5.97
C GLN A 107 2.65 -10.71 5.03
N ILE A 108 2.08 -9.54 5.28
CA ILE A 108 1.02 -8.96 4.46
C ILE A 108 1.50 -7.62 3.90
N VAL A 109 1.36 -7.43 2.56
CA VAL A 109 1.53 -6.14 1.91
C VAL A 109 0.17 -5.51 1.66
N LEU A 110 0.09 -4.20 1.83
CA LEU A 110 -1.13 -3.41 1.69
C LEU A 110 -0.84 -2.12 0.92
N ASN A 111 -1.88 -1.61 0.25
CA ASN A 111 -1.87 -0.27 -0.31
C ASN A 111 -2.39 0.75 0.68
N ASN A 112 -1.79 1.94 0.62
CA ASN A 112 -2.32 3.16 1.18
C ASN A 112 -2.54 4.16 0.03
N ASP A 113 -3.73 4.12 -0.59
CA ASP A 113 -4.05 4.95 -1.76
C ASP A 113 -4.02 6.44 -1.43
N ARG A 114 -4.53 6.81 -0.24
CA ARG A 114 -4.64 8.22 0.18
C ARG A 114 -3.29 8.87 0.40
N MET A 115 -2.35 8.14 0.93
CA MET A 115 -1.01 8.62 1.26
C MET A 115 0.01 8.33 0.16
N GLY A 116 -0.35 7.50 -0.82
CA GLY A 116 0.51 7.18 -1.97
C GLY A 116 1.67 6.28 -1.63
N GLU A 117 1.44 5.25 -0.83
CA GLU A 117 2.45 4.28 -0.44
C GLU A 117 1.92 2.85 -0.39
N LEU A 118 2.80 1.88 -0.45
CA LEU A 118 2.56 0.53 0.05
C LEU A 118 3.26 0.34 1.39
N TYR A 119 2.79 -0.60 2.19
CA TYR A 119 3.45 -0.97 3.44
C TYR A 119 3.27 -2.45 3.73
N VAL A 120 4.19 -2.99 4.55
CA VAL A 120 4.22 -4.40 4.94
C VAL A 120 4.11 -4.50 6.46
N ILE A 121 3.33 -5.45 6.93
CA ILE A 121 3.20 -5.79 8.35
C ILE A 121 3.55 -7.26 8.59
N ASP A 122 4.00 -7.56 9.81
CA ASP A 122 4.31 -8.92 10.23
C ASP A 122 3.05 -9.63 10.76
N HIS A 123 2.56 -10.61 9.97
CA HIS A 123 1.47 -11.47 10.41
C HIS A 123 1.97 -12.56 11.35
N GLY A 124 3.07 -13.24 10.96
CA GLY A 124 3.58 -14.40 11.68
C GLY A 124 4.04 -14.11 13.10
N GLY A 125 4.72 -12.98 13.31
CA GLY A 125 5.17 -12.55 14.62
C GLY A 125 4.07 -12.12 15.57
N THR A 126 2.86 -11.85 15.04
CA THR A 126 1.69 -11.40 15.82
C THR A 126 0.59 -12.46 15.93
N PHE A 127 0.70 -13.60 15.25
CA PHE A 127 -0.28 -14.68 15.30
C PHE A 127 0.01 -15.63 16.46
N VAL A 128 -0.92 -15.74 17.42
CA VAL A 128 -0.83 -16.66 18.56
C VAL A 128 -1.84 -17.79 18.40
N VAL A 129 -1.34 -19.00 18.16
CA VAL A 129 -2.18 -20.17 17.88
C VAL A 129 -3.17 -20.45 19.01
N GLY A 130 -4.44 -20.45 18.68
CA GLY A 130 -5.53 -20.79 19.60
C GLY A 130 -5.89 -19.71 20.62
N ASP A 131 -5.31 -18.51 20.50
CA ASP A 131 -5.60 -17.37 21.37
C ASP A 131 -5.77 -16.08 20.55
N PHE A 132 -7.02 -15.79 20.18
CA PHE A 132 -7.37 -14.61 19.39
C PHE A 132 -7.05 -13.30 20.15
N GLU A 133 -7.32 -13.23 21.45
CA GLU A 133 -7.07 -12.00 22.22
C GLU A 133 -5.57 -11.72 22.34
N ALA A 134 -4.74 -12.75 22.46
CA ALA A 134 -3.30 -12.60 22.43
C ALA A 134 -2.79 -12.19 21.05
N SER A 135 -3.34 -12.73 19.96
CA SER A 135 -3.04 -12.33 18.58
C SER A 135 -3.38 -10.86 18.35
N LYS A 136 -4.58 -10.45 18.73
CA LYS A 136 -5.05 -9.06 18.65
C LYS A 136 -4.16 -8.10 19.43
N ALA A 137 -3.81 -8.45 20.67
CA ALA A 137 -2.94 -7.63 21.50
C ALA A 137 -1.51 -7.53 20.92
N ALA A 138 -0.99 -8.60 20.33
CA ALA A 138 0.32 -8.60 19.66
C ALA A 138 0.29 -7.73 18.39
N ALA A 139 -0.76 -7.86 17.58
CA ALA A 139 -0.96 -7.07 16.37
C ALA A 139 -1.20 -5.57 16.65
N ALA A 140 -1.85 -5.20 17.75
CA ALA A 140 -2.02 -3.81 18.17
C ALA A 140 -0.77 -3.21 18.85
N GLY A 141 0.20 -4.03 19.23
CA GLY A 141 1.47 -3.62 19.81
C GLY A 141 2.55 -3.36 18.76
N THR A 142 3.79 -3.18 19.22
CA THR A 142 4.95 -2.94 18.34
C THR A 142 5.24 -4.10 17.38
N GLY A 143 4.71 -5.29 17.61
CA GLY A 143 4.79 -6.42 16.68
C GLY A 143 3.99 -6.19 15.39
N GLY A 144 2.95 -5.38 15.42
CA GLY A 144 2.13 -5.02 14.26
C GLY A 144 2.52 -3.69 13.61
N ASP A 145 3.58 -3.02 14.08
CA ASP A 145 4.09 -1.82 13.42
C ASP A 145 4.57 -2.12 11.99
N ILE A 146 4.63 -1.11 11.14
CA ILE A 146 5.07 -1.24 9.74
C ILE A 146 6.54 -1.71 9.71
N ILE A 147 6.82 -2.81 9.03
CA ILE A 147 8.19 -3.34 8.89
C ILE A 147 8.88 -2.91 7.59
N PHE A 148 8.12 -2.46 6.61
CA PHE A 148 8.60 -1.86 5.38
C PHE A 148 7.52 -0.96 4.79
N ARG A 149 7.92 0.16 4.20
CA ARG A 149 7.06 1.06 3.44
C ARG A 149 7.81 1.62 2.24
N TRP A 150 7.07 1.96 1.18
CA TRP A 150 7.64 2.49 -0.06
C TRP A 150 6.62 3.33 -0.82
N GLY A 151 7.09 4.40 -1.45
CA GLY A 151 6.34 5.20 -2.42
C GLY A 151 6.18 6.66 -2.04
N ASN A 152 6.19 7.05 -0.77
CA ASN A 152 6.06 8.45 -0.34
C ASN A 152 6.83 8.73 0.96
N PRO A 153 8.15 8.96 0.88
CA PRO A 153 8.97 9.21 2.07
C PRO A 153 8.65 10.51 2.80
N GLY A 154 7.89 11.42 2.17
CA GLY A 154 7.39 12.62 2.84
C GLY A 154 6.45 12.33 4.01
N LEU A 155 5.83 11.14 4.07
CA LEU A 155 4.92 10.73 5.16
C LEU A 155 5.60 10.63 6.53
N TYR A 156 6.90 10.42 6.54
CA TYR A 156 7.71 10.24 7.75
C TYR A 156 8.98 11.09 7.72
N ASP A 157 8.88 12.28 7.11
CA ASP A 157 9.93 13.31 7.06
C ASP A 157 11.30 12.82 6.55
N SER A 158 11.32 11.76 5.71
CA SER A 158 12.53 11.21 5.12
C SER A 158 12.72 11.58 3.65
N GLY A 159 11.84 12.44 3.09
CA GLY A 159 11.89 12.91 1.72
C GLY A 159 11.02 14.13 1.49
N GLU A 160 11.04 14.65 0.26
CA GLU A 160 10.21 15.79 -0.13
C GLU A 160 8.76 15.35 -0.33
N ALA A 161 7.85 15.93 0.45
CA ALA A 161 6.42 15.69 0.32
C ALA A 161 5.86 16.33 -0.97
N PRO A 162 4.79 15.78 -1.58
CA PRO A 162 4.11 16.41 -2.68
C PRO A 162 3.53 17.76 -2.26
N SER A 163 3.54 18.73 -3.16
CA SER A 163 2.91 20.03 -2.94
C SER A 163 1.73 20.26 -3.88
N TYR A 164 0.79 21.09 -3.44
CA TYR A 164 -0.46 21.35 -4.16
C TYR A 164 -0.63 22.84 -4.43
N ASN A 165 -1.20 23.17 -5.57
CA ASN A 165 -1.58 24.55 -5.91
C ASN A 165 -2.90 24.96 -5.26
N ALA A 166 -3.32 26.22 -5.43
CA ALA A 166 -4.56 26.75 -4.84
C ALA A 166 -5.83 26.03 -5.31
N ASP A 167 -5.79 25.35 -6.45
CA ASP A 167 -6.91 24.57 -6.99
C ASP A 167 -6.91 23.12 -6.49
N GLY A 168 -5.96 22.73 -5.64
CA GLY A 168 -5.80 21.37 -5.10
C GLY A 168 -5.17 20.40 -6.09
N ASN A 169 -4.59 20.87 -7.18
CA ASN A 169 -3.82 20.00 -8.09
C ASN A 169 -2.36 19.91 -7.62
N ILE A 170 -1.73 18.78 -7.89
CA ILE A 170 -0.33 18.55 -7.58
C ILE A 170 0.53 19.60 -8.33
N ALA A 171 1.29 20.39 -7.60
CA ALA A 171 2.24 21.37 -8.15
C ALA A 171 3.65 20.76 -8.28
N SER A 172 4.05 19.92 -7.32
CA SER A 172 5.24 19.07 -7.36
C SER A 172 4.88 17.70 -6.77
N GLU A 173 5.43 16.66 -7.33
CA GLU A 173 5.26 15.29 -6.82
C GLU A 173 6.20 15.02 -5.63
N GLY A 174 7.22 15.89 -5.43
CA GLY A 174 8.27 15.64 -4.45
C GLY A 174 8.98 14.33 -4.76
N ASP A 175 9.21 13.53 -3.73
CA ASP A 175 9.75 12.17 -3.86
C ASP A 175 8.64 11.08 -3.93
N GLN A 176 7.35 11.48 -3.98
CA GLN A 176 6.25 10.54 -4.08
C GLN A 176 6.20 9.86 -5.45
N MET A 177 6.20 8.54 -5.47
CA MET A 177 6.15 7.71 -6.68
C MET A 177 4.76 7.15 -6.97
N LEU A 178 3.95 6.86 -5.94
CA LEU A 178 2.66 6.20 -6.07
C LEU A 178 1.50 7.19 -5.96
N PHE A 179 0.58 7.12 -6.95
CA PHE A 179 -0.61 7.95 -7.00
C PHE A 179 -1.82 7.11 -7.37
N HIS A 180 -2.77 6.97 -6.45
CA HIS A 180 -4.01 6.19 -6.66
C HIS A 180 -3.74 4.76 -7.14
N HIS A 181 -2.68 4.15 -6.65
CA HIS A 181 -2.21 2.84 -7.07
C HIS A 181 -3.15 1.72 -6.60
N HIS A 182 -3.13 0.61 -7.34
CA HIS A 182 -3.95 -0.57 -7.10
C HIS A 182 -3.11 -1.84 -7.24
N ASP A 183 -3.66 -2.92 -6.70
CA ASP A 183 -3.21 -4.30 -6.95
C ASP A 183 -1.71 -4.52 -6.67
N THR A 184 -1.22 -3.93 -5.57
CA THR A 184 0.11 -4.24 -5.07
C THR A 184 0.15 -5.69 -4.59
N GLN A 185 1.12 -6.43 -5.09
CA GLN A 185 1.30 -7.83 -4.74
C GLN A 185 2.77 -8.23 -4.82
N TRP A 186 3.18 -9.28 -4.10
CA TRP A 186 4.43 -9.95 -4.39
C TRP A 186 4.38 -10.70 -5.71
N ILE A 187 5.44 -10.63 -6.49
CA ILE A 187 5.63 -11.57 -7.59
C ILE A 187 5.85 -12.96 -6.98
N LYS A 188 5.00 -13.90 -7.35
CA LYS A 188 4.95 -15.24 -6.74
C LYS A 188 6.22 -16.03 -7.03
N GLU A 189 6.56 -16.93 -6.10
CA GLU A 189 7.69 -17.86 -6.27
C GLU A 189 7.60 -18.63 -7.58
N GLY A 190 8.77 -18.83 -8.22
CA GLY A 190 8.89 -19.48 -9.51
C GLY A 190 8.62 -18.58 -10.73
N LEU A 191 8.22 -17.34 -10.53
CA LEU A 191 8.08 -16.33 -11.59
C LEU A 191 9.31 -15.41 -11.64
N PRO A 192 9.66 -14.86 -12.81
CA PRO A 192 10.72 -13.85 -12.92
C PRO A 192 10.43 -12.63 -12.05
N GLY A 193 11.39 -12.26 -11.21
CA GLY A 193 11.24 -11.19 -10.21
C GLY A 193 10.61 -11.64 -8.88
N ALA A 194 10.50 -12.97 -8.63
CA ALA A 194 9.91 -13.51 -7.42
C ALA A 194 10.41 -12.81 -6.15
N GLY A 195 9.46 -12.41 -5.28
CA GLY A 195 9.71 -11.66 -4.06
C GLY A 195 9.67 -10.14 -4.24
N ASN A 196 9.85 -9.59 -5.43
CA ASN A 196 9.64 -8.17 -5.70
C ASN A 196 8.16 -7.80 -5.59
N PHE A 197 7.87 -6.54 -5.32
CA PHE A 197 6.51 -6.01 -5.45
C PHE A 197 6.20 -5.68 -6.90
N LEU A 198 4.99 -5.94 -7.33
CA LEU A 198 4.43 -5.53 -8.61
C LEU A 198 3.19 -4.67 -8.35
N ILE A 199 3.13 -3.50 -8.97
CA ILE A 199 2.18 -2.44 -8.63
C ILE A 199 1.57 -1.86 -9.91
N PHE A 200 0.27 -1.63 -9.95
CA PHE A 200 -0.35 -0.76 -10.93
C PHE A 200 -0.46 0.66 -10.37
N ASN A 201 0.44 1.55 -10.77
CA ASN A 201 0.37 2.97 -10.43
C ASN A 201 -0.61 3.66 -11.38
N ASN A 202 -1.75 4.10 -10.86
CA ASN A 202 -2.75 4.80 -11.67
C ASN A 202 -2.28 6.19 -12.12
N GLY A 203 -1.31 6.73 -11.38
CA GLY A 203 -0.58 7.92 -11.78
C GLY A 203 -1.21 9.24 -11.35
N SER A 204 -0.39 10.25 -11.31
CA SER A 204 -0.81 11.62 -11.02
C SER A 204 -1.51 12.26 -12.24
N ARG A 205 -2.32 13.27 -11.96
CA ARG A 205 -2.98 14.08 -12.99
C ARG A 205 -2.23 15.38 -13.24
N ASN A 206 -0.91 15.34 -13.17
CA ASN A 206 -0.08 16.52 -13.29
C ASN A 206 -0.11 17.14 -14.69
N ALA A 207 -0.29 18.44 -14.75
CA ALA A 207 -0.01 19.31 -15.89
C ALA A 207 -0.51 18.80 -17.27
N GLY A 208 -1.63 18.05 -17.30
CA GLY A 208 -2.21 17.55 -18.54
C GLY A 208 -1.59 16.27 -19.12
N ALA A 209 -0.63 15.66 -18.41
CA ALA A 209 -0.09 14.35 -18.74
C ALA A 209 -0.72 13.27 -17.85
N TYR A 210 -1.74 12.61 -18.39
CA TYR A 210 -2.36 11.45 -17.72
C TYR A 210 -1.58 10.19 -18.09
N ARG A 211 -0.91 9.59 -17.11
CA ARG A 211 -0.08 8.40 -17.33
C ARG A 211 -0.26 7.42 -16.19
N SER A 212 -0.55 6.17 -16.50
CA SER A 212 -0.44 5.06 -15.58
C SER A 212 0.85 4.28 -15.87
N GLU A 213 1.27 3.51 -14.87
CA GLU A 213 2.52 2.76 -14.93
C GLU A 213 2.33 1.37 -14.30
N LEU A 214 3.07 0.40 -14.81
CA LEU A 214 3.30 -0.86 -14.12
C LEU A 214 4.71 -0.81 -13.55
N ILE A 215 4.85 -1.00 -12.25
CA ILE A 215 6.12 -0.81 -11.55
C ILE A 215 6.50 -2.11 -10.83
N GLU A 216 7.75 -2.53 -11.00
CA GLU A 216 8.36 -3.58 -10.20
C GLU A 216 9.40 -2.98 -9.27
N VAL A 217 9.29 -3.27 -7.97
CA VAL A 217 10.16 -2.76 -6.92
C VAL A 217 10.88 -3.92 -6.24
N ASN A 218 12.19 -3.85 -6.15
CA ASN A 218 12.96 -4.76 -5.30
C ASN A 218 13.12 -4.12 -3.91
N PRO A 219 12.48 -4.66 -2.87
CA PRO A 219 12.52 -4.08 -1.54
C PRO A 219 13.71 -4.56 -0.68
N TYR A 220 14.58 -5.45 -1.19
CA TYR A 220 15.55 -6.17 -0.37
C TYR A 220 16.98 -5.71 -0.58
N ASP A 221 17.75 -5.73 0.52
CA ASP A 221 19.22 -5.70 0.48
C ASP A 221 19.75 -7.13 0.34
N GLY A 222 19.69 -7.66 -0.87
CA GLY A 222 20.14 -9.01 -1.19
C GLY A 222 19.06 -9.90 -1.82
N ALA A 223 19.15 -11.21 -1.59
CA ALA A 223 18.31 -12.19 -2.25
C ALA A 223 17.12 -12.62 -1.38
N TYR A 224 15.90 -12.43 -1.93
CA TYR A 224 14.66 -13.00 -1.38
C TYR A 224 14.78 -14.54 -1.25
N PRO A 225 14.21 -15.20 -0.20
CA PRO A 225 13.44 -14.62 0.89
C PRO A 225 14.26 -14.27 2.16
N ASN A 226 15.56 -14.36 2.13
CA ASN A 226 16.40 -14.30 3.34
C ASN A 226 17.07 -12.93 3.57
N ALA A 227 16.93 -12.01 2.60
CA ALA A 227 17.49 -10.68 2.74
C ALA A 227 16.55 -9.77 3.57
N PRO A 228 17.12 -8.83 4.37
CA PRO A 228 16.31 -7.82 5.03
C PRO A 228 15.71 -6.85 4.01
N TYR A 229 14.65 -6.15 4.40
CA TYR A 229 14.17 -5.00 3.67
C TYR A 229 15.18 -3.85 3.74
N LEU A 230 15.35 -3.17 2.62
CA LEU A 230 16.13 -1.95 2.53
C LEU A 230 15.17 -0.76 2.53
N PRO A 231 15.19 0.12 3.55
CA PRO A 231 14.38 1.33 3.55
C PRO A 231 14.64 2.17 2.31
N GLU A 232 13.60 2.74 1.73
CA GLU A 232 13.69 3.42 0.44
C GLU A 232 14.71 4.56 0.42
N MET A 233 14.86 5.30 1.53
CA MET A 233 15.83 6.39 1.61
C MET A 233 17.28 5.91 1.82
N GLU A 234 17.49 4.73 2.36
CA GLU A 234 18.82 4.09 2.42
C GLU A 234 19.27 3.60 1.04
N ALA A 235 18.32 3.29 0.15
CA ALA A 235 18.59 3.00 -1.26
C ALA A 235 18.88 4.24 -2.12
N GLY A 236 18.81 5.46 -1.55
CA GLY A 236 18.98 6.71 -2.29
C GLY A 236 17.67 7.34 -2.77
N GLY A 237 16.57 6.84 -2.29
CA GLY A 237 15.22 7.28 -2.62
C GLY A 237 14.37 6.18 -3.27
N PRO A 238 13.04 6.37 -3.35
CA PRO A 238 12.14 5.33 -3.83
C PRO A 238 12.42 4.90 -5.27
N ALA A 239 12.90 5.78 -6.12
CA ALA A 239 13.20 5.47 -7.53
C ALA A 239 14.34 4.47 -7.70
N GLU A 240 15.31 4.41 -6.77
CA GLU A 240 16.47 3.52 -6.87
C GLU A 240 16.10 2.03 -6.66
N GLN A 241 14.97 1.75 -6.01
CA GLN A 241 14.47 0.39 -5.83
C GLN A 241 13.62 -0.11 -7.01
N VAL A 242 13.30 0.76 -7.98
CA VAL A 242 12.54 0.37 -9.17
C VAL A 242 13.45 -0.42 -10.13
N VAL A 243 13.15 -1.70 -10.33
CA VAL A 243 13.93 -2.58 -11.20
C VAL A 243 13.31 -2.74 -12.58
N TRP A 244 12.03 -2.43 -12.73
CA TRP A 244 11.34 -2.40 -14.01
C TRP A 244 10.15 -1.44 -13.96
N LEU A 245 9.95 -0.72 -15.06
CA LEU A 245 8.84 0.21 -15.23
C LEU A 245 8.31 0.15 -16.67
N PHE A 246 7.01 -0.03 -16.81
CA PHE A 246 6.32 0.16 -18.07
C PHE A 246 5.38 1.35 -17.98
N ALA A 247 5.56 2.28 -18.89
CA ALA A 247 4.65 3.40 -19.11
C ALA A 247 4.44 3.59 -20.61
N SER A 248 3.28 4.10 -21.00
CA SER A 248 3.07 4.39 -22.41
C SER A 248 4.04 5.44 -22.94
N ARG A 249 4.60 5.18 -24.12
CA ARG A 249 5.45 6.12 -24.83
C ARG A 249 4.70 7.36 -25.36
N GLN A 250 3.37 7.27 -25.45
CA GLN A 250 2.53 8.38 -25.91
C GLN A 250 1.71 8.91 -24.74
N PRO A 251 1.73 10.22 -24.45
CA PRO A 251 0.86 10.84 -23.45
C PRO A 251 -0.61 10.43 -23.68
N ASN A 252 -1.31 10.11 -22.59
CA ASN A 252 -2.72 9.73 -22.57
C ASN A 252 -3.12 8.44 -23.29
N SER A 253 -2.18 7.67 -23.84
CA SER A 253 -2.52 6.39 -24.51
C SER A 253 -2.71 5.24 -23.52
N PHE A 254 -2.15 5.36 -22.31
CA PHE A 254 -2.31 4.41 -21.22
C PHE A 254 -2.56 5.18 -19.92
N PHE A 255 -3.82 5.28 -19.53
CA PHE A 255 -4.22 5.91 -18.28
C PHE A 255 -5.51 5.30 -17.75
N SER A 256 -5.43 4.63 -16.61
CA SER A 256 -6.60 4.21 -15.83
C SER A 256 -6.62 4.99 -14.53
N ARG A 257 -7.63 5.84 -14.36
CA ARG A 257 -7.74 6.70 -13.18
C ARG A 257 -7.87 5.91 -11.88
N ASN A 258 -8.49 4.74 -11.96
CA ASN A 258 -8.82 3.82 -10.86
C ASN A 258 -9.22 2.46 -11.44
N ILE A 259 -9.43 1.46 -10.59
CA ILE A 259 -9.88 0.12 -10.96
C ILE A 259 -8.89 -0.50 -11.96
N SER A 260 -7.80 -1.00 -11.45
CA SER A 260 -6.70 -1.54 -12.25
C SER A 260 -6.11 -2.78 -11.60
N GLY A 261 -5.33 -3.51 -12.38
CA GLY A 261 -4.66 -4.71 -11.90
C GLY A 261 -3.40 -5.02 -12.71
N VAL A 262 -2.50 -5.76 -12.09
CA VAL A 262 -1.23 -6.18 -12.69
C VAL A 262 -0.88 -7.59 -12.26
N GLN A 263 -0.28 -8.39 -13.14
CA GLN A 263 0.16 -9.74 -12.81
C GLN A 263 1.41 -10.14 -13.59
N ARG A 264 2.40 -10.71 -12.92
CA ARG A 264 3.53 -11.36 -13.58
C ARG A 264 3.12 -12.76 -14.09
N LEU A 265 3.40 -13.04 -15.35
CA LEU A 265 3.09 -14.30 -16.00
C LEU A 265 4.27 -15.27 -15.99
N ALA A 266 3.99 -16.57 -16.17
CA ALA A 266 5.02 -17.60 -16.16
C ALA A 266 6.05 -17.47 -17.31
N ASN A 267 5.69 -16.80 -18.40
CA ASN A 267 6.60 -16.51 -19.50
C ASN A 267 7.49 -15.27 -19.29
N GLY A 268 7.39 -14.64 -18.11
CA GLY A 268 8.13 -13.44 -17.76
C GLY A 268 7.48 -12.13 -18.18
N ASN A 269 6.42 -12.17 -18.98
CA ASN A 269 5.67 -10.98 -19.35
C ASN A 269 4.79 -10.50 -18.17
N THR A 270 4.35 -9.25 -18.24
CA THR A 270 3.42 -8.67 -17.28
C THR A 270 2.07 -8.40 -17.93
N LEU A 271 1.00 -8.89 -17.32
CA LEU A 271 -0.38 -8.56 -17.70
C LEU A 271 -0.79 -7.28 -16.95
N GLY A 272 -1.26 -6.28 -17.68
CA GLY A 272 -1.82 -5.05 -17.13
C GLY A 272 -3.32 -4.94 -17.44
N ILE A 273 -4.09 -4.44 -16.47
CA ILE A 273 -5.54 -4.24 -16.62
C ILE A 273 -5.86 -2.78 -16.29
N ALA A 274 -6.10 -1.97 -17.31
CA ALA A 274 -6.64 -0.62 -17.18
C ALA A 274 -8.17 -0.70 -17.14
N GLY A 275 -8.72 -1.02 -15.96
CA GLY A 275 -10.11 -1.44 -15.81
C GLY A 275 -11.11 -0.39 -16.27
N ARG A 276 -10.88 0.91 -15.98
CA ARG A 276 -11.75 1.98 -16.42
C ARG A 276 -11.84 2.13 -17.94
N GLN A 277 -10.76 1.76 -18.65
CA GLN A 277 -10.72 1.77 -20.11
C GLN A 277 -11.17 0.45 -20.72
N GLY A 278 -11.39 -0.57 -19.90
CA GLY A 278 -11.67 -1.93 -20.38
C GLY A 278 -10.51 -2.49 -21.21
N HIS A 279 -9.27 -2.05 -20.95
CA HIS A 279 -8.10 -2.42 -21.72
C HIS A 279 -7.25 -3.42 -20.90
N VAL A 280 -7.06 -4.60 -21.45
CA VAL A 280 -6.18 -5.66 -20.90
C VAL A 280 -5.05 -5.85 -21.90
N PHE A 281 -3.81 -5.87 -21.42
CA PHE A 281 -2.66 -6.00 -22.30
C PHE A 281 -1.53 -6.80 -21.64
N GLN A 282 -0.68 -7.38 -22.48
CA GLN A 282 0.51 -8.10 -22.04
C GLN A 282 1.75 -7.39 -22.58
N VAL A 283 2.69 -7.12 -21.69
CA VAL A 283 3.93 -6.42 -22.00
C VAL A 283 5.14 -7.30 -21.64
N THR A 284 6.16 -7.29 -22.48
CA THR A 284 7.44 -7.98 -22.25
C THR A 284 8.31 -7.22 -21.25
N ALA A 285 9.38 -7.87 -20.78
CA ALA A 285 10.40 -7.20 -19.95
C ALA A 285 11.05 -6.00 -20.67
N ASP A 286 11.15 -6.04 -22.00
CA ASP A 286 11.69 -4.95 -22.82
C ASP A 286 10.69 -3.82 -23.09
N GLY A 287 9.45 -3.95 -22.59
CA GLY A 287 8.40 -2.94 -22.72
C GLY A 287 7.61 -3.00 -24.03
N ASP A 288 7.64 -4.12 -24.76
CA ASP A 288 6.85 -4.32 -25.98
C ASP A 288 5.48 -4.91 -25.62
N VAL A 289 4.40 -4.27 -26.08
CA VAL A 289 3.05 -4.81 -25.97
C VAL A 289 2.91 -5.91 -27.02
N VAL A 290 2.74 -7.17 -26.56
CA VAL A 290 2.67 -8.34 -27.42
C VAL A 290 1.27 -8.93 -27.56
N TRP A 291 0.35 -8.48 -26.73
CA TRP A 291 -1.06 -8.85 -26.80
C TRP A 291 -1.89 -7.77 -26.11
N GLU A 292 -3.09 -7.50 -26.67
CA GLU A 292 -4.05 -6.60 -26.06
C GLU A 292 -5.49 -7.02 -26.36
N TYR A 293 -6.40 -6.68 -25.47
CA TYR A 293 -7.83 -6.83 -25.61
C TYR A 293 -8.54 -5.61 -25.06
N ILE A 294 -9.44 -5.05 -25.87
CA ILE A 294 -10.31 -3.93 -25.45
C ILE A 294 -11.73 -4.46 -25.33
N VAL A 295 -12.31 -4.31 -24.14
CA VAL A 295 -13.68 -4.71 -23.87
C VAL A 295 -14.62 -3.89 -24.76
N PRO A 296 -15.45 -4.53 -25.61
CA PRO A 296 -16.26 -3.82 -26.61
C PRO A 296 -17.46 -3.07 -26.03
N VAL A 297 -17.75 -3.29 -24.74
CA VAL A 297 -18.86 -2.63 -24.04
C VAL A 297 -18.27 -1.77 -22.94
N MET A 298 -18.29 -0.47 -23.14
CA MET A 298 -17.94 0.48 -22.09
C MET A 298 -19.19 0.76 -21.25
N ALA A 299 -19.06 0.71 -19.92
CA ALA A 299 -20.10 1.23 -19.04
C ALA A 299 -20.26 2.73 -19.30
N SER A 300 -21.48 3.14 -19.58
CA SER A 300 -21.86 4.54 -19.82
C SER A 300 -21.76 5.38 -18.55
#